data_4ed6a22c9f6a34f86d74f40775d0d775
#
_entry.id   4ed6a22c9f6a34f86d74f40775d0d775
#
_cell.length_a   1.000
_cell.length_b   1.000
_cell.length_c   1.000
_cell.angle_alpha   90.00
_cell.angle_beta   90.00
_cell.angle_gamma   90.00
#
_symmetry.space_group_name_H-M   'P 1'
#
loop_
_entity.id
_entity.type
_entity.pdbx_description
1 polymer ?
#
loop_
_entity_poly.entity_id
_entity_poly.type
_entity_poly.pdbx_seq_one_letter_code
_entity_poly.pdbx_strand_id
1 'polypeptide(L)'
;MKETFDHAYLEEHMRLNHFRNHYELTRKNLMVKNLKRLRRQLEKESGKLEAQKCDFFPSTYELPSEYHIFVDEYRRNPGSIWIMKPIAKSQGKGIFLFKRLKDITDWKKGTEYQPASDPSKEAPETYVVSRYIENPYLIGGRKFDIRIYCLITSYSPLKVWIYRNGFARFSNTRFSLESIDDNYVHLTNVAIQKTAPDYDPERGCKWSTQQLRKYLTARHGQEKTDQLFNKMNEVFILCIS
;
A
#
# COMPACT_ATOMS: atom_id res chain seq x y z
N MET A 1 -10.16 20.37 -3.46
CA MET A 1 -10.99 19.33 -4.11
C MET A 1 -12.39 19.22 -3.53
N LYS A 2 -12.57 19.07 -2.19
CA LYS A 2 -13.91 19.04 -1.59
C LYS A 2 -14.70 20.33 -1.94
N GLU A 3 -14.08 21.49 -1.79
CA GLU A 3 -14.64 22.79 -2.17
C GLU A 3 -15.03 22.86 -3.66
N THR A 4 -14.22 22.28 -4.55
CA THR A 4 -14.54 22.23 -5.99
C THR A 4 -15.81 21.43 -6.26
N PHE A 5 -16.02 20.30 -5.55
CA PHE A 5 -17.23 19.48 -5.71
C PHE A 5 -18.46 20.09 -5.03
N ASP A 6 -18.27 20.87 -3.97
CA ASP A 6 -19.35 21.39 -3.15
C ASP A 6 -19.84 22.77 -3.64
N HIS A 7 -18.96 23.58 -4.29
CA HIS A 7 -19.23 24.98 -4.61
C HIS A 7 -19.04 25.36 -6.08
N ALA A 8 -18.35 24.54 -6.90
CA ALA A 8 -18.20 24.85 -8.30
C ALA A 8 -19.43 24.42 -9.12
N TYR A 9 -19.96 25.36 -9.90
CA TYR A 9 -20.93 25.02 -10.93
C TYR A 9 -20.19 24.33 -12.09
N LEU A 10 -20.59 23.07 -12.37
CA LEU A 10 -20.01 22.27 -13.43
C LEU A 10 -20.98 22.20 -14.59
N GLU A 11 -20.59 22.74 -15.73
CA GLU A 11 -21.33 22.59 -16.98
C GLU A 11 -21.17 21.19 -17.58
N GLU A 12 -22.08 20.79 -18.42
CA GLU A 12 -22.15 19.41 -18.96
C GLU A 12 -20.89 18.99 -19.72
N HIS A 13 -20.19 19.93 -20.35
CA HIS A 13 -18.95 19.65 -21.08
C HIS A 13 -17.69 19.59 -20.18
N MET A 14 -17.77 20.07 -18.93
CA MET A 14 -16.64 20.08 -18.02
C MET A 14 -16.34 18.68 -17.48
N ARG A 15 -15.08 18.41 -17.21
CA ARG A 15 -14.61 17.14 -16.66
C ARG A 15 -13.64 17.40 -15.51
N LEU A 16 -13.84 16.68 -14.41
CA LEU A 16 -12.91 16.65 -13.30
C LEU A 16 -12.13 15.32 -13.34
N ASN A 17 -10.86 15.37 -13.01
CA ASN A 17 -9.97 14.20 -12.99
C ASN A 17 -10.06 13.40 -11.68
N HIS A 18 -11.06 13.65 -10.85
CA HIS A 18 -11.30 12.95 -9.59
C HIS A 18 -12.79 12.71 -9.40
N PHE A 19 -13.12 11.62 -8.69
CA PHE A 19 -14.46 11.41 -8.14
C PHE A 19 -14.56 12.03 -6.74
N ARG A 20 -15.76 12.43 -6.34
CA ARG A 20 -16.01 13.12 -5.06
C ARG A 20 -15.45 12.34 -3.86
N ASN A 21 -15.67 11.04 -3.83
CA ASN A 21 -15.27 10.16 -2.72
C ASN A 21 -13.98 9.36 -3.01
N HIS A 22 -13.08 9.87 -3.86
CA HIS A 22 -11.85 9.18 -4.23
C HIS A 22 -10.96 8.79 -3.03
N TYR A 23 -11.14 9.42 -1.87
CA TYR A 23 -10.44 9.09 -0.62
C TYR A 23 -10.66 7.65 -0.17
N GLU A 24 -11.81 7.07 -0.46
CA GLU A 24 -12.15 5.70 -0.10
C GLU A 24 -11.14 4.68 -0.66
N LEU A 25 -10.55 4.98 -1.82
CA LEU A 25 -9.51 4.17 -2.45
C LEU A 25 -8.09 4.69 -2.21
N THR A 26 -7.91 6.01 -2.09
CA THR A 26 -6.57 6.61 -2.09
C THR A 26 -5.96 6.74 -0.70
N ARG A 27 -6.78 6.74 0.36
CA ARG A 27 -6.30 6.73 1.75
C ARG A 27 -6.09 5.29 2.21
N LYS A 28 -4.89 5.01 2.76
CA LYS A 28 -4.47 3.66 3.16
C LYS A 28 -5.45 2.99 4.13
N ASN A 29 -5.91 3.75 5.14
CA ASN A 29 -6.84 3.25 6.16
C ASN A 29 -8.25 2.99 5.56
N LEU A 30 -8.77 3.89 4.74
CA LEU A 30 -10.09 3.75 4.14
C LEU A 30 -10.11 2.57 3.16
N MET A 31 -9.11 2.43 2.30
CA MET A 31 -8.98 1.29 1.41
C MET A 31 -8.98 -0.04 2.19
N VAL A 32 -8.17 -0.15 3.25
CA VAL A 32 -8.14 -1.36 4.08
C VAL A 32 -9.49 -1.64 4.76
N LYS A 33 -10.16 -0.59 5.27
CA LYS A 33 -11.49 -0.72 5.87
C LYS A 33 -12.52 -1.23 4.86
N ASN A 34 -12.49 -0.71 3.63
CA ASN A 34 -13.39 -1.13 2.56
C ASN A 34 -13.11 -2.58 2.14
N LEU A 35 -11.85 -2.99 1.99
CA LEU A 35 -11.47 -4.37 1.67
C LEU A 35 -11.87 -5.35 2.80
N LYS A 36 -11.70 -4.99 4.08
CA LYS A 36 -12.18 -5.80 5.21
C LYS A 36 -13.71 -5.94 5.20
N ARG A 37 -14.43 -4.90 4.77
CA ARG A 37 -15.90 -4.92 4.64
C ARG A 37 -16.33 -5.84 3.49
N LEU A 38 -15.72 -5.68 2.31
CA LEU A 38 -15.96 -6.51 1.14
C LEU A 38 -15.71 -8.00 1.47
N ARG A 39 -14.59 -8.33 2.10
CA ARG A 39 -14.28 -9.70 2.51
C ARG A 39 -15.37 -10.31 3.37
N ARG A 40 -15.85 -9.56 4.39
CA ARG A 40 -16.94 -10.03 5.27
C ARG A 40 -18.27 -10.20 4.53
N GLN A 41 -18.55 -9.33 3.57
CA GLN A 41 -19.74 -9.43 2.72
C GLN A 41 -19.67 -10.68 1.84
N LEU A 42 -18.56 -10.90 1.13
CA LEU A 42 -18.35 -12.09 0.31
C LEU A 42 -18.43 -13.39 1.13
N GLU A 43 -17.90 -13.39 2.36
CA GLU A 43 -17.98 -14.56 3.24
C GLU A 43 -19.43 -14.91 3.59
N LYS A 44 -20.28 -13.90 3.82
CA LYS A 44 -21.71 -14.10 4.14
C LYS A 44 -22.53 -14.51 2.92
N GLU A 45 -22.29 -13.89 1.76
CA GLU A 45 -23.11 -14.07 0.55
C GLU A 45 -22.68 -15.28 -0.29
N SER A 46 -21.38 -15.53 -0.37
CA SER A 46 -20.79 -16.48 -1.32
C SER A 46 -19.85 -17.49 -0.66
N GLY A 47 -19.66 -17.40 0.66
CA GLY A 47 -18.84 -18.32 1.45
C GLY A 47 -17.36 -17.99 1.51
N LYS A 48 -16.64 -18.80 2.30
CA LYS A 48 -15.22 -18.58 2.63
C LYS A 48 -14.29 -18.57 1.42
N LEU A 49 -14.60 -19.39 0.40
CA LEU A 49 -13.75 -19.49 -0.80
C LEU A 49 -13.71 -18.19 -1.59
N GLU A 50 -14.86 -17.53 -1.76
CA GLU A 50 -14.93 -16.21 -2.41
C GLU A 50 -14.26 -15.12 -1.55
N ALA A 51 -14.42 -15.16 -0.23
CA ALA A 51 -13.76 -14.22 0.67
C ALA A 51 -12.22 -14.30 0.60
N GLN A 52 -11.64 -15.47 0.30
CA GLN A 52 -10.20 -15.64 0.11
C GLN A 52 -9.64 -14.84 -1.07
N LYS A 53 -10.46 -14.46 -2.04
CA LYS A 53 -10.04 -13.55 -3.12
C LYS A 53 -9.55 -12.20 -2.62
N CYS A 54 -9.98 -11.80 -1.41
CA CYS A 54 -9.52 -10.59 -0.74
C CYS A 54 -8.22 -10.78 0.07
N ASP A 55 -7.62 -11.96 0.12
CA ASP A 55 -6.41 -12.24 0.94
C ASP A 55 -5.09 -11.79 0.26
N PHE A 56 -5.16 -10.85 -0.66
CA PHE A 56 -4.01 -10.29 -1.37
C PHE A 56 -3.28 -9.18 -0.61
N PHE A 57 -3.81 -8.71 0.51
CA PHE A 57 -3.16 -7.72 1.34
C PHE A 57 -2.88 -8.27 2.75
N PRO A 58 -1.77 -7.87 3.39
CA PRO A 58 -1.41 -8.37 4.71
C PRO A 58 -2.36 -7.86 5.78
N SER A 59 -2.41 -8.54 6.94
CA SER A 59 -3.11 -8.07 8.13
C SER A 59 -2.71 -6.63 8.44
N THR A 60 -3.68 -5.72 8.47
CA THR A 60 -3.46 -4.27 8.60
C THR A 60 -4.46 -3.67 9.58
N TYR A 61 -3.98 -2.77 10.42
CA TYR A 61 -4.75 -2.12 11.50
C TYR A 61 -4.54 -0.61 11.44
N GLU A 62 -5.60 0.16 11.72
CA GLU A 62 -5.53 1.61 11.85
C GLU A 62 -5.21 1.98 13.31
N LEU A 63 -4.18 2.79 13.52
CA LEU A 63 -3.82 3.30 14.84
C LEU A 63 -4.11 4.79 14.95
N PRO A 64 -4.65 5.26 16.10
CA PRO A 64 -4.81 4.54 17.38
C PRO A 64 -6.07 3.66 17.49
N SER A 65 -7.06 3.78 16.60
CA SER A 65 -8.41 3.22 16.76
C SER A 65 -8.44 1.69 16.94
N GLU A 66 -7.62 0.94 16.20
CA GLU A 66 -7.55 -0.53 16.27
C GLU A 66 -6.35 -1.03 17.10
N TYR A 67 -5.77 -0.22 18.00
CA TYR A 67 -4.56 -0.58 18.74
C TYR A 67 -4.70 -1.89 19.53
N HIS A 68 -5.78 -2.08 20.26
CA HIS A 68 -5.99 -3.29 21.06
C HIS A 68 -6.06 -4.55 20.19
N ILE A 69 -6.78 -4.47 19.06
CA ILE A 69 -6.90 -5.59 18.11
C ILE A 69 -5.53 -5.90 17.49
N PHE A 70 -4.74 -4.86 17.19
CA PHE A 70 -3.37 -5.04 16.71
C PHE A 70 -2.48 -5.73 17.74
N VAL A 71 -2.54 -5.33 19.02
CA VAL A 71 -1.75 -5.95 20.10
C VAL A 71 -2.08 -7.44 20.27
N ASP A 72 -3.35 -7.81 20.15
CA ASP A 72 -3.76 -9.21 20.21
C ASP A 72 -3.19 -10.02 19.04
N GLU A 73 -3.24 -9.46 17.83
CA GLU A 73 -2.65 -10.10 16.65
C GLU A 73 -1.12 -10.19 16.74
N TYR A 74 -0.47 -9.15 17.25
CA TYR A 74 0.97 -9.13 17.50
C TYR A 74 1.38 -10.27 18.46
N ARG A 75 0.63 -10.48 19.54
CA ARG A 75 0.87 -11.54 20.53
C ARG A 75 0.68 -12.94 19.95
N ARG A 76 -0.26 -13.12 19.03
CA ARG A 76 -0.50 -14.40 18.32
C ARG A 76 0.61 -14.74 17.32
N ASN A 77 1.36 -13.75 16.85
CA ASN A 77 2.40 -13.91 15.84
C ASN A 77 3.76 -13.39 16.36
N PRO A 78 4.34 -14.03 17.38
CA PRO A 78 5.61 -13.59 17.97
C PRO A 78 6.73 -13.63 16.93
N GLY A 79 7.61 -12.64 16.96
CA GLY A 79 8.76 -12.55 16.04
C GLY A 79 8.46 -11.99 14.66
N SER A 80 7.20 -11.77 14.29
CA SER A 80 6.83 -11.14 13.01
C SER A 80 7.31 -9.69 12.94
N ILE A 81 7.72 -9.27 11.76
CA ILE A 81 8.06 -7.87 11.46
C ILE A 81 6.79 -7.13 11.04
N TRP A 82 6.67 -5.91 11.53
CA TRP A 82 5.57 -5.00 11.22
C TRP A 82 6.09 -3.73 10.57
N ILE A 83 5.28 -3.13 9.72
CA ILE A 83 5.59 -1.86 9.06
C ILE A 83 4.55 -0.82 9.41
N MET A 84 5.00 0.34 9.88
CA MET A 84 4.17 1.48 10.24
C MET A 84 4.21 2.54 9.15
N LYS A 85 3.04 2.99 8.69
CA LYS A 85 2.89 3.92 7.56
C LYS A 85 1.91 5.03 7.91
N PRO A 86 2.30 6.31 7.88
CA PRO A 86 1.36 7.41 8.09
C PRO A 86 0.31 7.45 6.98
N ILE A 87 -0.95 7.73 7.31
CA ILE A 87 -2.04 7.72 6.32
C ILE A 87 -1.96 8.90 5.35
N ALA A 88 -1.49 10.05 5.81
CA ALA A 88 -1.50 11.30 5.05
C ALA A 88 -0.19 11.60 4.32
N LYS A 89 0.92 10.90 4.64
CA LYS A 89 2.23 11.12 4.02
C LYS A 89 2.46 10.22 2.80
N SER A 90 3.29 10.70 1.89
CA SER A 90 3.69 10.01 0.66
C SER A 90 5.21 9.87 0.58
N GLN A 91 5.72 9.25 -0.48
CA GLN A 91 7.14 9.13 -0.81
C GLN A 91 7.99 8.37 0.21
N GLY A 92 7.37 7.58 1.10
CA GLY A 92 8.08 6.83 2.14
C GLY A 92 8.36 7.62 3.42
N LYS A 93 7.94 8.89 3.49
CA LYS A 93 8.14 9.73 4.69
C LYS A 93 7.42 9.14 5.90
N GLY A 94 8.16 8.98 7.02
CA GLY A 94 7.62 8.50 8.28
C GLY A 94 7.23 7.00 8.27
N ILE A 95 7.67 6.23 7.27
CA ILE A 95 7.53 4.77 7.25
C ILE A 95 8.70 4.16 8.00
N PHE A 96 8.41 3.21 8.88
CA PHE A 96 9.44 2.42 9.56
C PHE A 96 8.97 1.00 9.87
N LEU A 97 9.93 0.09 10.06
CA LEU A 97 9.69 -1.30 10.46
C LEU A 97 9.99 -1.46 11.95
N PHE A 98 9.32 -2.40 12.60
CA PHE A 98 9.59 -2.75 13.99
C PHE A 98 9.30 -4.22 14.28
N LYS A 99 9.97 -4.76 15.30
CA LYS A 99 9.76 -6.14 15.81
C LYS A 99 9.18 -6.15 17.22
N ARG A 100 9.40 -5.10 18.01
CA ARG A 100 9.00 -5.05 19.42
C ARG A 100 7.92 -4.01 19.63
N LEU A 101 6.90 -4.35 20.41
CA LEU A 101 5.80 -3.43 20.68
C LEU A 101 6.28 -2.13 21.36
N LYS A 102 7.36 -2.20 22.14
CA LYS A 102 7.96 -1.02 22.76
C LYS A 102 8.46 0.04 21.77
N ASP A 103 8.81 -0.40 20.55
CA ASP A 103 9.34 0.50 19.51
C ASP A 103 8.27 1.51 19.02
N ILE A 104 6.97 1.23 19.29
CA ILE A 104 5.85 2.14 19.01
C ILE A 104 5.23 2.75 20.28
N THR A 105 5.78 2.46 21.46
CA THR A 105 5.24 2.96 22.75
C THR A 105 5.39 4.49 22.85
N ASP A 106 6.48 5.06 22.35
CA ASP A 106 6.71 6.50 22.41
C ASP A 106 5.73 7.25 21.48
N TRP A 107 5.41 6.68 20.33
CA TRP A 107 4.34 7.18 19.48
C TRP A 107 2.99 7.18 20.22
N LYS A 108 2.66 6.10 20.94
CA LYS A 108 1.43 5.96 21.72
C LYS A 108 1.36 7.02 22.85
N LYS A 109 2.44 7.24 23.58
CA LYS A 109 2.49 8.27 24.65
C LYS A 109 2.19 9.67 24.11
N GLY A 110 2.70 9.99 22.91
CA GLY A 110 2.38 11.25 22.23
C GLY A 110 0.89 11.39 21.84
N THR A 111 0.17 10.27 21.72
CA THR A 111 -1.27 10.26 21.38
C THR A 111 -2.20 10.22 22.59
N GLU A 112 -1.77 9.68 23.74
CA GLU A 112 -2.61 9.49 24.92
C GLU A 112 -2.73 10.75 25.82
N TYR A 113 -1.77 11.67 25.78
CA TYR A 113 -1.73 12.84 26.67
C TYR A 113 -2.04 14.14 25.93
N GLN A 114 -3.28 14.30 25.50
CA GLN A 114 -3.76 15.62 25.05
C GLN A 114 -5.17 15.87 25.61
N PRO A 115 -5.32 16.79 26.58
CA PRO A 115 -6.63 17.28 26.91
C PRO A 115 -7.23 17.97 25.67
N ALA A 116 -8.48 17.64 25.36
CA ALA A 116 -9.23 18.13 24.18
C ALA A 116 -9.44 19.67 24.14
N SER A 117 -8.72 20.42 24.96
CA SER A 117 -8.92 21.85 25.23
C SER A 117 -7.88 22.79 24.60
N ASP A 118 -6.85 22.28 23.93
CA ASP A 118 -5.83 23.14 23.33
C ASP A 118 -5.94 23.12 21.79
N PRO A 119 -6.55 24.12 21.15
CA PRO A 119 -6.73 24.18 19.70
C PRO A 119 -5.41 24.37 18.92
N SER A 120 -4.29 24.61 19.61
CA SER A 120 -2.96 24.78 18.98
C SER A 120 -2.22 23.46 18.77
N LYS A 121 -2.70 22.36 19.33
CA LYS A 121 -2.06 21.04 19.19
C LYS A 121 -2.69 20.23 18.05
N GLU A 122 -1.87 19.84 17.09
CA GLU A 122 -2.26 18.97 16.01
C GLU A 122 -2.77 17.62 16.55
N ALA A 123 -3.89 17.15 15.99
CA ALA A 123 -4.41 15.82 16.30
C ALA A 123 -3.31 14.76 16.05
N PRO A 124 -3.21 13.71 16.88
CA PRO A 124 -2.19 12.70 16.74
C PRO A 124 -2.19 12.08 15.35
N GLU A 125 -1.01 11.97 14.77
CA GLU A 125 -0.87 11.43 13.41
C GLU A 125 -1.40 9.99 13.34
N THR A 126 -2.36 9.74 12.47
CA THR A 126 -2.94 8.42 12.25
C THR A 126 -2.03 7.58 11.35
N TYR A 127 -1.82 6.33 11.74
CA TYR A 127 -1.01 5.36 11.02
C TYR A 127 -1.81 4.11 10.65
N VAL A 128 -1.34 3.40 9.62
CA VAL A 128 -1.68 1.99 9.43
C VAL A 128 -0.47 1.14 9.77
N VAL A 129 -0.71 0.08 10.55
CA VAL A 129 0.27 -0.96 10.85
C VAL A 129 -0.08 -2.19 10.03
N SER A 130 0.86 -2.67 9.25
CA SER A 130 0.68 -3.87 8.42
C SER A 130 1.73 -4.91 8.76
N ARG A 131 1.38 -6.20 8.68
CA ARG A 131 2.38 -7.27 8.72
C ARG A 131 3.33 -7.08 7.54
N TYR A 132 4.63 -7.10 7.81
CA TYR A 132 5.64 -6.95 6.77
C TYR A 132 5.73 -8.24 5.94
N ILE A 133 5.99 -8.11 4.64
CA ILE A 133 6.22 -9.25 3.75
C ILE A 133 7.71 -9.59 3.83
N GLU A 134 8.03 -10.61 4.63
CA GLU A 134 9.41 -10.99 4.97
C GLU A 134 10.09 -11.81 3.89
N ASN A 135 9.31 -12.42 2.98
CA ASN A 135 9.78 -13.26 1.88
C ASN A 135 9.34 -12.75 0.50
N PRO A 136 9.69 -11.51 0.12
CA PRO A 136 9.30 -10.98 -1.17
C PRO A 136 10.02 -11.75 -2.30
N TYR A 137 9.41 -11.80 -3.48
CA TYR A 137 10.11 -12.26 -4.66
C TYR A 137 11.23 -11.27 -5.01
N LEU A 138 12.45 -11.78 -5.22
CA LEU A 138 13.64 -10.97 -5.46
C LEU A 138 14.17 -11.16 -6.88
N ILE A 139 14.66 -10.08 -7.47
CA ILE A 139 15.41 -10.12 -8.74
C ILE A 139 16.81 -9.61 -8.46
N GLY A 140 17.82 -10.46 -8.72
CA GLY A 140 19.22 -10.14 -8.39
C GLY A 140 19.44 -9.90 -6.88
N GLY A 141 18.64 -10.55 -6.02
CA GLY A 141 18.68 -10.35 -4.57
C GLY A 141 18.05 -9.03 -4.10
N ARG A 142 17.44 -8.25 -4.99
CA ARG A 142 16.83 -6.96 -4.67
C ARG A 142 15.33 -7.08 -4.58
N LYS A 143 14.75 -6.38 -3.61
CA LYS A 143 13.30 -6.19 -3.48
C LYS A 143 12.82 -5.20 -4.55
N PHE A 144 11.61 -5.41 -5.02
CA PHE A 144 10.95 -4.46 -5.91
C PHE A 144 9.45 -4.37 -5.65
N ASP A 145 8.83 -3.31 -6.12
CA ASP A 145 7.40 -3.17 -6.26
C ASP A 145 7.04 -2.79 -7.70
N ILE A 146 5.78 -2.98 -8.07
CA ILE A 146 5.27 -2.68 -9.40
C ILE A 146 4.31 -1.50 -9.32
N ARG A 147 4.52 -0.48 -10.15
CA ARG A 147 3.61 0.64 -10.34
C ARG A 147 2.80 0.40 -11.61
N ILE A 148 1.50 0.26 -11.45
CA ILE A 148 0.54 0.14 -12.54
C ILE A 148 -0.45 1.30 -12.44
N TYR A 149 -0.96 1.75 -13.58
CA TYR A 149 -1.92 2.83 -13.67
C TYR A 149 -3.27 2.29 -14.10
N CYS A 150 -4.30 2.62 -13.34
CA CYS A 150 -5.67 2.23 -13.56
C CYS A 150 -6.52 3.50 -13.65
N LEU A 151 -7.23 3.68 -14.77
CA LEU A 151 -8.12 4.80 -14.99
C LEU A 151 -9.57 4.34 -14.84
N ILE A 152 -10.29 4.95 -13.93
CA ILE A 152 -11.72 4.74 -13.74
C ILE A 152 -12.44 5.91 -14.39
N THR A 153 -13.27 5.66 -15.39
CA THR A 153 -14.04 6.69 -16.09
C THR A 153 -15.50 6.73 -15.66
N SER A 154 -16.01 5.65 -15.06
CA SER A 154 -17.35 5.56 -14.51
C SER A 154 -17.42 4.48 -13.44
N TYR A 155 -18.23 4.68 -12.40
CA TYR A 155 -18.57 3.66 -11.40
C TYR A 155 -19.93 2.98 -11.70
N SER A 156 -20.84 3.65 -12.38
CA SER A 156 -22.14 3.10 -12.75
C SER A 156 -22.49 3.48 -14.18
N PRO A 157 -22.41 2.56 -15.15
CA PRO A 157 -21.75 1.25 -15.09
C PRO A 157 -20.22 1.38 -14.85
N LEU A 158 -19.63 0.38 -14.21
CA LEU A 158 -18.19 0.40 -13.96
C LEU A 158 -17.39 0.31 -15.27
N LYS A 159 -16.53 1.31 -15.51
CA LYS A 159 -15.61 1.36 -16.66
C LYS A 159 -14.19 1.65 -16.16
N VAL A 160 -13.33 0.66 -16.35
CA VAL A 160 -11.95 0.66 -15.85
C VAL A 160 -11.00 0.36 -17.01
N TRP A 161 -9.93 1.12 -17.08
CA TRP A 161 -8.88 0.97 -18.09
C TRP A 161 -7.55 0.77 -17.39
N ILE A 162 -6.85 -0.31 -17.74
CA ILE A 162 -5.50 -0.55 -17.22
C ILE A 162 -4.50 -0.10 -18.29
N TYR A 163 -3.62 0.81 -17.91
CA TYR A 163 -2.58 1.29 -18.81
C TYR A 163 -1.56 0.17 -19.05
N ARG A 164 -1.20 -0.05 -20.32
CA ARG A 164 -0.31 -1.16 -20.73
C ARG A 164 1.10 -1.03 -20.17
N ASN A 165 1.54 0.19 -19.89
CA ASN A 165 2.87 0.47 -19.37
C ASN A 165 2.81 0.82 -17.90
N GLY A 166 3.83 0.41 -17.21
CA GLY A 166 4.11 0.70 -15.83
C GLY A 166 5.59 0.48 -15.60
N PHE A 167 5.99 0.37 -14.37
CA PHE A 167 7.38 0.10 -14.05
C PHE A 167 7.54 -0.62 -12.72
N ALA A 168 8.60 -1.45 -12.63
CA ALA A 168 9.09 -2.00 -11.38
C ALA A 168 10.13 -1.05 -10.79
N ARG A 169 10.07 -0.84 -9.47
CA ARG A 169 11.05 -0.04 -8.70
C ARG A 169 11.83 -0.96 -7.80
N PHE A 170 13.14 -0.93 -7.92
CA PHE A 170 14.04 -1.79 -7.16
C PHE A 170 14.67 -1.03 -5.99
N SER A 171 14.97 -1.77 -4.90
CA SER A 171 15.89 -1.29 -3.89
C SER A 171 17.32 -1.26 -4.47
N ASN A 172 18.15 -0.29 -4.07
CA ASN A 172 19.58 -0.27 -4.46
C ASN A 172 20.34 -1.38 -3.74
N THR A 173 20.03 -1.59 -2.48
CA THR A 173 20.66 -2.60 -1.63
C THR A 173 19.97 -3.96 -1.76
N ARG A 174 20.72 -5.05 -1.61
CA ARG A 174 20.17 -6.40 -1.56
C ARG A 174 19.27 -6.55 -0.34
N PHE A 175 18.19 -7.30 -0.50
CA PHE A 175 17.24 -7.56 0.57
C PHE A 175 17.85 -8.44 1.67
N SER A 176 17.74 -8.00 2.90
CA SER A 176 18.10 -8.73 4.11
C SER A 176 17.14 -8.35 5.24
N LEU A 177 16.92 -9.26 6.20
CA LEU A 177 16.17 -8.99 7.44
C LEU A 177 17.09 -8.75 8.65
N GLU A 178 18.40 -8.68 8.46
CA GLU A 178 19.39 -8.43 9.52
C GLU A 178 19.25 -7.02 10.08
N SER A 179 19.05 -6.03 9.21
CA SER A 179 18.80 -4.64 9.60
C SER A 179 17.43 -4.18 9.09
N ILE A 180 16.44 -4.15 9.98
CA ILE A 180 15.08 -3.67 9.65
C ILE A 180 14.99 -2.15 9.59
N ASP A 181 16.00 -1.45 10.10
CA ASP A 181 16.05 0.02 10.14
C ASP A 181 16.60 0.63 8.85
N ASP A 182 17.20 -0.20 7.98
CA ASP A 182 17.75 0.27 6.70
C ASP A 182 16.65 0.47 5.65
N ASN A 183 16.25 1.72 5.48
CA ASN A 183 15.24 2.11 4.50
C ASN A 183 15.65 1.80 3.05
N TYR A 184 16.92 1.73 2.72
CA TYR A 184 17.39 1.41 1.37
C TYR A 184 17.17 -0.05 1.00
N VAL A 185 17.12 -0.93 2.00
CA VAL A 185 16.78 -2.35 1.84
C VAL A 185 15.27 -2.55 1.69
N HIS A 186 14.48 -1.84 2.50
CA HIS A 186 13.06 -2.17 2.71
C HIS A 186 12.07 -1.32 1.92
N LEU A 187 12.42 -0.07 1.57
CA LEU A 187 11.54 0.88 0.90
C LEU A 187 11.99 1.13 -0.54
N THR A 188 11.16 0.79 -1.51
CA THR A 188 11.45 0.93 -2.94
C THR A 188 11.07 2.31 -3.51
N ASN A 189 10.70 3.27 -2.64
CA ASN A 189 10.36 4.62 -3.03
C ASN A 189 11.55 5.34 -3.65
N VAL A 190 11.39 5.85 -4.87
CA VAL A 190 12.48 6.55 -5.59
C VAL A 190 13.04 7.73 -4.80
N ALA A 191 12.18 8.47 -4.08
CA ALA A 191 12.61 9.58 -3.24
C ALA A 191 13.60 9.15 -2.14
N ILE A 192 13.49 7.91 -1.65
CA ILE A 192 14.44 7.33 -0.68
C ILE A 192 15.66 6.77 -1.43
N GLN A 193 15.45 5.97 -2.46
CA GLN A 193 16.53 5.31 -3.17
C GLN A 193 17.54 6.28 -3.79
N LYS A 194 17.10 7.47 -4.23
CA LYS A 194 17.97 8.52 -4.76
C LYS A 194 18.92 9.13 -3.73
N THR A 195 18.66 8.96 -2.44
CA THR A 195 19.55 9.46 -1.36
C THR A 195 20.56 8.41 -0.90
N ALA A 196 20.52 7.20 -1.48
CA ALA A 196 21.49 6.17 -1.14
C ALA A 196 22.90 6.55 -1.63
N PRO A 197 23.97 6.31 -0.83
CA PRO A 197 25.33 6.68 -1.20
C PRO A 197 25.83 6.06 -2.51
N ASP A 198 25.33 4.86 -2.83
CA ASP A 198 25.66 4.06 -4.01
C ASP A 198 24.64 4.19 -5.15
N TYR A 199 23.79 5.23 -5.11
CA TYR A 199 22.81 5.46 -6.17
C TYR A 199 23.50 5.87 -7.46
N ASP A 200 23.30 5.07 -8.51
CA ASP A 200 23.76 5.35 -9.86
C ASP A 200 22.59 5.84 -10.74
N PRO A 201 22.59 7.11 -11.15
CA PRO A 201 21.53 7.67 -12.00
C PRO A 201 21.43 7.00 -13.38
N GLU A 202 22.58 6.56 -13.95
CA GLU A 202 22.64 5.92 -15.27
C GLU A 202 22.02 4.52 -15.26
N ARG A 203 22.32 3.76 -14.23
CA ARG A 203 21.72 2.43 -14.01
C ARG A 203 20.25 2.53 -13.65
N GLY A 204 19.88 3.55 -12.87
CA GLY A 204 18.53 3.71 -12.33
C GLY A 204 18.08 2.52 -11.47
N CYS A 205 16.93 2.70 -10.83
CA CYS A 205 16.29 1.66 -10.02
C CYS A 205 14.97 1.17 -10.61
N LYS A 206 14.78 1.33 -11.92
CA LYS A 206 13.49 1.04 -12.58
C LYS A 206 13.67 0.15 -13.81
N TRP A 207 12.73 -0.79 -13.94
CA TRP A 207 12.48 -1.50 -15.18
C TRP A 207 11.09 -1.16 -15.70
N SER A 208 10.93 -1.10 -17.02
CA SER A 208 9.60 -1.05 -17.61
C SER A 208 8.83 -2.35 -17.30
N THR A 209 7.50 -2.29 -17.28
CA THR A 209 6.66 -3.50 -17.14
C THR A 209 6.99 -4.52 -18.20
N GLN A 210 7.34 -4.09 -19.42
CA GLN A 210 7.73 -4.98 -20.51
C GLN A 210 9.06 -5.71 -20.21
N GLN A 211 10.07 -5.01 -19.68
CA GLN A 211 11.34 -5.64 -19.28
C GLN A 211 11.09 -6.66 -18.16
N LEU A 212 10.29 -6.29 -17.14
CA LEU A 212 9.91 -7.20 -16.07
C LEU A 212 9.21 -8.44 -16.62
N ARG A 213 8.23 -8.26 -17.53
CA ARG A 213 7.49 -9.36 -18.14
C ARG A 213 8.41 -10.30 -18.93
N LYS A 214 9.32 -9.76 -19.75
CA LYS A 214 10.32 -10.55 -20.47
C LYS A 214 11.20 -11.38 -19.52
N TYR A 215 11.68 -10.77 -18.44
CA TYR A 215 12.48 -11.46 -17.42
C TYR A 215 11.68 -12.60 -16.77
N LEU A 216 10.45 -12.34 -16.33
CA LEU A 216 9.60 -13.34 -15.69
C LEU A 216 9.26 -14.48 -16.66
N THR A 217 8.96 -14.17 -17.91
CA THR A 217 8.70 -15.19 -18.95
C THR A 217 9.92 -16.07 -19.19
N ALA A 218 11.10 -15.49 -19.30
CA ALA A 218 12.34 -16.25 -19.45
C ALA A 218 12.65 -17.15 -18.26
N ARG A 219 12.27 -16.71 -17.04
CA ARG A 219 12.56 -17.43 -15.80
C ARG A 219 11.50 -18.47 -15.42
N HIS A 220 10.23 -18.22 -15.69
CA HIS A 220 9.08 -19.00 -15.18
C HIS A 220 8.15 -19.53 -16.26
N GLY A 221 8.37 -19.13 -17.51
CA GLY A 221 7.51 -19.45 -18.64
C GLY A 221 6.36 -18.45 -18.85
N GLN A 222 5.80 -18.48 -20.05
CA GLN A 222 4.75 -17.53 -20.48
C GLN A 222 3.47 -17.70 -19.65
N GLU A 223 3.03 -18.94 -19.44
CA GLU A 223 1.78 -19.24 -18.75
C GLU A 223 1.76 -18.66 -17.32
N LYS A 224 2.80 -18.91 -16.51
CA LYS A 224 2.88 -18.40 -15.14
C LYS A 224 2.98 -16.87 -15.10
N THR A 225 3.64 -16.28 -16.08
CA THR A 225 3.72 -14.82 -16.20
C THR A 225 2.36 -14.23 -16.52
N ASP A 226 1.60 -14.83 -17.44
CA ASP A 226 0.25 -14.36 -17.78
C ASP A 226 -0.71 -14.52 -16.60
N GLN A 227 -0.65 -15.65 -15.89
CA GLN A 227 -1.42 -15.86 -14.66
C GLN A 227 -1.14 -14.78 -13.60
N LEU A 228 0.13 -14.38 -13.40
CA LEU A 228 0.48 -13.31 -12.48
C LEU A 228 -0.16 -11.98 -12.88
N PHE A 229 -0.06 -11.58 -14.15
CA PHE A 229 -0.62 -10.32 -14.62
C PHE A 229 -2.15 -10.32 -14.57
N ASN A 230 -2.79 -11.45 -14.84
CA ASN A 230 -4.24 -11.61 -14.72
C ASN A 230 -4.68 -11.47 -13.24
N LYS A 231 -3.98 -12.10 -12.29
CA LYS A 231 -4.25 -11.92 -10.86
C LYS A 231 -4.08 -10.47 -10.41
N MET A 232 -3.11 -9.73 -10.94
CA MET A 232 -2.99 -8.30 -10.64
C MET A 232 -4.21 -7.51 -11.13
N ASN A 233 -4.74 -7.85 -12.30
CA ASN A 233 -5.97 -7.21 -12.83
C ASN A 233 -7.18 -7.51 -11.95
N GLU A 234 -7.33 -8.74 -11.46
CA GLU A 234 -8.38 -9.14 -10.52
C GLU A 234 -8.32 -8.33 -9.22
N VAL A 235 -7.11 -8.11 -8.68
CA VAL A 235 -6.90 -7.28 -7.49
C VAL A 235 -7.40 -5.85 -7.71
N PHE A 236 -7.15 -5.25 -8.89
CA PHE A 236 -7.66 -3.91 -9.19
C PHE A 236 -9.17 -3.86 -9.20
N ILE A 237 -9.83 -4.84 -9.83
CA ILE A 237 -11.30 -4.92 -9.84
C ILE A 237 -11.84 -5.04 -8.42
N LEU A 238 -11.29 -5.95 -7.61
CA LEU A 238 -11.71 -6.12 -6.20
C LEU A 238 -11.51 -4.85 -5.35
N CYS A 239 -10.50 -4.03 -5.65
CA CYS A 239 -10.30 -2.77 -4.94
C CYS A 239 -11.32 -1.69 -5.32
N ILE A 240 -11.95 -1.78 -6.49
CA ILE A 240 -12.81 -0.76 -7.08
C ILE A 240 -14.29 -1.10 -6.89
N SER A 241 -14.63 -2.40 -6.78
CA SER A 241 -15.98 -2.90 -6.52
C SER A 241 -16.44 -2.57 -5.10
#